data_538ff977928148e61061d6c750946768
#
_entry.id   538ff977928148e61061d6c750946768
#
_cell.length_a   1.000
_cell.length_b   1.000
_cell.length_c   1.000
_cell.angle_alpha   90.00
_cell.angle_beta   90.00
_cell.angle_gamma   90.00
#
_symmetry.space_group_name_H-M   'P 1'
#
loop_
_entity.id
_entity.type
_entity.pdbx_description
1 polymer ?
#
loop_
_entity_poly.entity_id
_entity_poly.type
_entity_poly.pdbx_seq_one_letter_code
_entity_poly.pdbx_strand_id
1 'polypeptide(L)'
;MKLSLHISPCPNDTFSFDALINHRIKHDFDLSVEYHDIEELNEGVLRGEPDISKISYAVYPLVADKYRLLDSGSALGRGNGQLLVRRKGETGKIRTVASPGKNTTANALLMRYFPEVEEVKQMLFSEIAEAVERGDVDAGVLIHEGRFVYERRNLCLVADLGKLWENETNLPLPLGAIIVKREIDENTISKFDNLLSKSVRFAFENPLLSRDFVKQHAQELEDDVIEKHISLFVNDYTISLGEEGGRAVERLLEAESGKRRTEN
;
A
#
# COMPACT_ATOMS: atom_id res chain seq x y z
N MET A 1 -26.01 -3.66 -8.51
CA MET A 1 -25.23 -2.72 -9.33
C MET A 1 -23.90 -3.38 -9.61
N LYS A 2 -23.43 -3.38 -10.85
CA LYS A 2 -22.12 -3.92 -11.21
C LYS A 2 -21.06 -2.84 -11.03
N LEU A 3 -19.99 -3.15 -10.30
CA LEU A 3 -18.85 -2.25 -10.04
C LEU A 3 -17.54 -2.98 -10.32
N SER A 4 -16.59 -2.29 -10.93
CA SER A 4 -15.22 -2.79 -11.04
C SER A 4 -14.45 -2.49 -9.75
N LEU A 5 -13.79 -3.51 -9.21
CA LEU A 5 -12.98 -3.44 -8.00
C LEU A 5 -11.55 -3.90 -8.32
N HIS A 6 -10.60 -2.99 -8.27
CA HIS A 6 -9.19 -3.30 -8.49
C HIS A 6 -8.42 -3.25 -7.15
N ILE A 7 -7.81 -4.36 -6.77
CA ILE A 7 -7.05 -4.51 -5.53
C ILE A 7 -5.72 -5.23 -5.78
N SER A 8 -4.82 -5.20 -4.80
CA SER A 8 -3.61 -6.00 -4.91
C SER A 8 -3.85 -7.46 -4.51
N PRO A 9 -3.05 -8.41 -5.02
CA PRO A 9 -3.09 -9.80 -4.57
C PRO A 9 -2.45 -10.00 -3.19
N CYS A 10 -1.96 -8.92 -2.55
CA CYS A 10 -1.25 -8.98 -1.28
C CYS A 10 -2.15 -9.47 -0.13
N PRO A 11 -1.56 -10.15 0.87
CA PRO A 11 -2.31 -10.73 1.99
C PRO A 11 -3.21 -9.74 2.75
N ASN A 12 -2.81 -8.48 2.91
CA ASN A 12 -3.62 -7.47 3.59
C ASN A 12 -4.91 -7.13 2.82
N ASP A 13 -4.84 -7.00 1.49
CA ASP A 13 -6.02 -6.68 0.69
C ASP A 13 -6.91 -7.90 0.54
N THR A 14 -6.36 -9.06 0.18
CA THR A 14 -7.15 -10.29 0.06
C THR A 14 -7.82 -10.70 1.37
N PHE A 15 -7.16 -10.52 2.52
CA PHE A 15 -7.77 -10.73 3.83
C PHE A 15 -8.92 -9.76 4.11
N SER A 16 -8.72 -8.47 3.82
CA SER A 16 -9.73 -7.43 4.08
C SER A 16 -10.96 -7.58 3.20
N PHE A 17 -10.79 -8.05 1.97
CA PHE A 17 -11.86 -8.15 0.99
C PHE A 17 -12.49 -9.54 0.87
N ASP A 18 -11.92 -10.58 1.48
CA ASP A 18 -12.40 -11.97 1.36
C ASP A 18 -13.89 -12.11 1.63
N ALA A 19 -14.37 -11.60 2.76
CA ALA A 19 -15.76 -11.78 3.15
C ALA A 19 -16.73 -11.07 2.21
N LEU A 20 -16.28 -9.99 1.57
CA LEU A 20 -17.03 -9.27 0.57
C LEU A 20 -17.00 -10.00 -0.78
N ILE A 21 -15.82 -10.35 -1.30
CA ILE A 21 -15.64 -10.98 -2.60
C ILE A 21 -16.28 -12.39 -2.65
N ASN A 22 -16.10 -13.16 -1.58
CA ASN A 22 -16.61 -14.53 -1.49
C ASN A 22 -18.01 -14.64 -0.84
N HIS A 23 -18.75 -13.50 -0.75
CA HIS A 23 -20.12 -13.46 -0.21
C HIS A 23 -20.29 -14.13 1.17
N ARG A 24 -19.26 -14.09 2.03
CA ARG A 24 -19.35 -14.57 3.41
C ARG A 24 -20.21 -13.65 4.28
N ILE A 25 -20.38 -12.40 3.85
CA ILE A 25 -21.33 -11.42 4.38
C ILE A 25 -22.34 -11.10 3.30
N LYS A 26 -23.63 -10.93 3.68
CA LYS A 26 -24.71 -10.68 2.71
C LYS A 26 -24.64 -9.28 2.14
N HIS A 27 -24.66 -9.17 0.81
CA HIS A 27 -24.76 -7.90 0.07
C HIS A 27 -25.30 -8.10 -1.35
N ASP A 28 -25.66 -6.99 -2.03
CA ASP A 28 -26.25 -6.98 -3.36
C ASP A 28 -25.31 -6.41 -4.45
N PHE A 29 -24.04 -6.19 -4.13
CA PHE A 29 -23.06 -5.73 -5.10
C PHE A 29 -22.62 -6.89 -6.00
N ASP A 30 -22.58 -6.62 -7.31
CA ASP A 30 -21.98 -7.47 -8.34
C ASP A 30 -20.60 -6.87 -8.64
N LEU A 31 -19.53 -7.51 -8.13
CA LEU A 31 -18.16 -7.00 -8.20
C LEU A 31 -17.37 -7.73 -9.29
N SER A 32 -16.86 -6.97 -10.25
CA SER A 32 -15.85 -7.45 -11.21
C SER A 32 -14.48 -7.18 -10.60
N VAL A 33 -13.85 -8.19 -10.01
CA VAL A 33 -12.59 -8.04 -9.27
C VAL A 33 -11.40 -8.29 -10.18
N GLU A 34 -10.43 -7.37 -10.17
CA GLU A 34 -9.14 -7.50 -10.85
C GLU A 34 -7.99 -7.30 -9.85
N TYR A 35 -6.91 -8.07 -10.06
CA TYR A 35 -5.74 -8.05 -9.18
C TYR A 35 -4.54 -7.52 -9.95
N HIS A 36 -3.92 -6.47 -9.41
CA HIS A 36 -2.78 -5.79 -10.03
C HIS A 36 -1.73 -5.42 -8.99
N ASP A 37 -0.49 -5.19 -9.45
CA ASP A 37 0.55 -4.56 -8.64
C ASP A 37 0.15 -3.13 -8.25
N ILE A 38 0.73 -2.63 -7.14
CA ILE A 38 0.34 -1.31 -6.60
C ILE A 38 0.61 -0.16 -7.58
N GLU A 39 1.66 -0.22 -8.39
CA GLU A 39 1.90 0.83 -9.38
C GLU A 39 0.93 0.73 -10.55
N GLU A 40 0.57 -0.48 -11.01
CA GLU A 40 -0.47 -0.68 -12.02
C GLU A 40 -1.83 -0.16 -11.54
N LEU A 41 -2.17 -0.38 -10.24
CA LEU A 41 -3.38 0.19 -9.62
C LEU A 41 -3.34 1.73 -9.63
N ASN A 42 -2.20 2.33 -9.25
CA ASN A 42 -2.01 3.77 -9.28
C ASN A 42 -2.17 4.33 -10.70
N GLU A 43 -1.61 3.68 -11.70
CA GLU A 43 -1.75 4.06 -13.11
C GLU A 43 -3.19 3.89 -13.61
N GLY A 44 -3.87 2.81 -13.22
CA GLY A 44 -5.27 2.56 -13.59
C GLY A 44 -6.20 3.68 -13.12
N VAL A 45 -6.03 4.18 -11.89
CA VAL A 45 -6.84 5.30 -11.39
C VAL A 45 -6.47 6.64 -12.05
N LEU A 46 -5.22 6.85 -12.44
CA LEU A 46 -4.83 8.02 -13.23
C LEU A 46 -5.55 8.04 -14.58
N ARG A 47 -5.73 6.87 -15.20
CA ARG A 47 -6.54 6.71 -16.43
C ARG A 47 -8.05 6.75 -16.18
N GLY A 48 -8.50 6.62 -14.90
CA GLY A 48 -9.91 6.64 -14.53
C GLY A 48 -10.65 5.31 -14.82
N GLU A 49 -9.92 4.19 -14.87
CA GLU A 49 -10.47 2.89 -15.25
C GLU A 49 -11.40 2.28 -14.18
N PRO A 50 -10.95 2.00 -12.92
CA PRO A 50 -11.78 1.31 -11.95
C PRO A 50 -12.83 2.22 -11.31
N ASP A 51 -13.95 1.61 -10.91
CA ASP A 51 -14.96 2.29 -10.08
C ASP A 51 -14.48 2.41 -8.62
N ILE A 52 -13.86 1.34 -8.13
CA ILE A 52 -13.27 1.25 -6.79
C ILE A 52 -11.87 0.67 -6.94
N SER A 53 -10.89 1.28 -6.27
CA SER A 53 -9.51 0.79 -6.34
C SER A 53 -8.75 0.94 -5.04
N LYS A 54 -7.83 0.01 -4.81
CA LYS A 54 -6.67 0.24 -3.94
C LYS A 54 -5.72 1.21 -4.62
N ILE A 55 -5.13 2.11 -3.83
CA ILE A 55 -4.09 3.04 -4.28
C ILE A 55 -3.02 3.24 -3.21
N SER A 56 -1.88 3.80 -3.63
CA SER A 56 -0.96 4.48 -2.72
C SER A 56 -1.52 5.85 -2.34
N TYR A 57 -1.41 6.26 -1.06
CA TYR A 57 -1.85 7.60 -0.67
C TYR A 57 -1.14 8.71 -1.46
N ALA A 58 0.12 8.51 -1.87
CA ALA A 58 0.89 9.48 -2.63
C ALA A 58 0.27 9.85 -3.99
N VAL A 59 -0.49 8.95 -4.64
CA VAL A 59 -1.15 9.26 -5.91
C VAL A 59 -2.46 10.02 -5.74
N TYR A 60 -3.10 9.95 -4.56
CA TYR A 60 -4.43 10.51 -4.34
C TYR A 60 -4.58 11.99 -4.76
N PRO A 61 -3.63 12.91 -4.49
CA PRO A 61 -3.76 14.30 -4.93
C PRO A 61 -3.91 14.49 -6.45
N LEU A 62 -3.51 13.50 -7.27
CA LEU A 62 -3.63 13.53 -8.73
C LEU A 62 -5.01 13.10 -9.23
N VAL A 63 -5.79 12.44 -8.39
CA VAL A 63 -7.08 11.84 -8.76
C VAL A 63 -8.23 12.30 -7.86
N ALA A 64 -7.97 13.21 -6.92
CA ALA A 64 -8.95 13.67 -5.94
C ALA A 64 -10.16 14.40 -6.55
N ASP A 65 -10.04 14.90 -7.77
CA ASP A 65 -11.13 15.46 -8.56
C ASP A 65 -12.12 14.41 -9.05
N LYS A 66 -11.64 13.19 -9.37
CA LYS A 66 -12.44 12.06 -9.90
C LYS A 66 -12.84 11.06 -8.83
N TYR A 67 -12.01 10.89 -7.80
CA TYR A 67 -12.18 9.88 -6.77
C TYR A 67 -12.26 10.51 -5.38
N ARG A 68 -12.85 9.76 -4.45
CA ARG A 68 -12.82 10.08 -3.01
C ARG A 68 -12.27 8.89 -2.21
N LEU A 69 -11.63 9.19 -1.10
CA LEU A 69 -11.18 8.19 -0.12
C LEU A 69 -12.38 7.58 0.59
N LEU A 70 -12.33 6.27 0.84
CA LEU A 70 -13.19 5.60 1.81
C LEU A 70 -12.58 5.72 3.21
N ASP A 71 -13.42 5.62 4.23
CA ASP A 71 -12.98 5.57 5.64
C ASP A 71 -12.39 4.19 5.98
N SER A 72 -12.87 3.13 5.32
CA SER A 72 -12.40 1.76 5.50
C SER A 72 -11.38 1.32 4.44
N GLY A 73 -10.63 0.25 4.73
CA GLY A 73 -9.68 -0.38 3.81
C GLY A 73 -8.30 0.25 3.76
N SER A 74 -7.99 1.21 4.66
CA SER A 74 -6.64 1.79 4.73
C SER A 74 -5.60 0.81 5.24
N ALA A 75 -4.45 0.80 4.57
CA ALA A 75 -3.20 0.27 5.11
C ALA A 75 -2.43 1.45 5.71
N LEU A 76 -2.52 1.60 7.03
CA LEU A 76 -1.96 2.70 7.81
C LEU A 76 -1.55 2.16 9.17
N GLY A 77 -0.41 2.61 9.70
CA GLY A 77 0.03 2.13 11.00
C GLY A 77 1.42 2.63 11.40
N ARG A 78 1.93 2.06 12.50
CA ARG A 78 3.27 2.33 13.01
C ARG A 78 4.15 1.10 12.83
N GLY A 79 5.44 1.32 12.52
CA GLY A 79 6.40 0.24 12.28
C GLY A 79 6.16 -0.57 11.00
N ASN A 80 5.28 -0.12 10.12
CA ASN A 80 4.90 -0.78 8.88
C ASN A 80 5.50 -0.12 7.62
N GLY A 81 6.44 0.80 7.79
CA GLY A 81 7.05 1.55 6.70
C GLY A 81 7.96 0.73 5.79
N GLN A 82 8.28 1.30 4.66
CA GLN A 82 9.17 0.72 3.68
C GLN A 82 10.62 0.77 4.17
N LEU A 83 11.41 -0.20 3.76
CA LEU A 83 12.81 -0.31 4.16
C LEU A 83 13.73 0.02 2.97
N LEU A 84 14.61 1.00 3.14
CA LEU A 84 15.73 1.19 2.24
C LEU A 84 16.84 0.23 2.63
N VAL A 85 17.22 -0.67 1.72
CA VAL A 85 18.25 -1.67 1.93
C VAL A 85 19.36 -1.56 0.90
N ARG A 86 20.55 -2.08 1.24
CA ARG A 86 21.71 -2.20 0.34
C ARG A 86 22.41 -3.54 0.55
N ARG A 87 23.38 -3.90 -0.31
CA ARG A 87 24.21 -5.07 -0.09
C ARG A 87 25.04 -4.95 1.19
N LYS A 88 25.18 -6.05 1.91
CA LYS A 88 26.08 -6.13 3.07
C LYS A 88 27.53 -5.82 2.67
N GLY A 89 28.20 -5.02 3.51
CA GLY A 89 29.58 -4.64 3.28
C GLY A 89 29.80 -3.43 2.37
N GLU A 90 28.77 -2.99 1.65
CA GLU A 90 28.84 -1.75 0.86
C GLU A 90 28.76 -0.53 1.74
N THR A 91 29.69 0.42 1.55
CA THR A 91 29.77 1.67 2.33
C THR A 91 29.79 2.92 1.45
N GLY A 92 29.80 2.76 0.12
CA GLY A 92 29.80 3.85 -0.84
C GLY A 92 28.56 4.73 -0.78
N LYS A 93 28.60 5.87 -1.47
CA LYS A 93 27.44 6.76 -1.66
C LYS A 93 26.36 6.00 -2.43
N ILE A 94 25.11 6.12 -1.98
CA ILE A 94 23.95 5.61 -2.69
C ILE A 94 23.59 6.63 -3.77
N ARG A 95 23.73 6.26 -5.04
CA ARG A 95 23.43 7.10 -6.19
C ARG A 95 22.20 6.59 -6.94
N THR A 96 22.11 5.26 -7.08
CA THR A 96 21.03 4.60 -7.81
C THR A 96 20.19 3.77 -6.85
N VAL A 97 18.85 3.95 -6.89
CA VAL A 97 17.93 3.25 -6.01
C VAL A 97 16.80 2.61 -6.84
N ALA A 98 16.52 1.34 -6.57
CA ALA A 98 15.33 0.68 -7.09
C ALA A 98 14.09 1.06 -6.27
N SER A 99 13.00 1.42 -6.94
CA SER A 99 11.73 1.80 -6.32
C SER A 99 10.56 1.01 -6.93
N PRO A 100 9.53 0.65 -6.14
CA PRO A 100 8.43 -0.20 -6.60
C PRO A 100 7.38 0.53 -7.44
N GLY A 101 7.63 1.77 -7.82
CA GLY A 101 6.73 2.56 -8.67
C GLY A 101 6.78 4.05 -8.35
N LYS A 102 6.71 4.86 -9.38
CA LYS A 102 6.83 6.33 -9.31
C LYS A 102 5.72 6.96 -8.46
N ASN A 103 4.52 6.40 -8.52
CA ASN A 103 3.34 6.94 -7.85
C ASN A 103 3.11 6.35 -6.46
N THR A 104 4.05 5.51 -5.96
CA THR A 104 3.91 4.85 -4.66
C THR A 104 4.30 5.76 -3.49
N THR A 105 3.72 5.51 -2.32
CA THR A 105 4.15 6.15 -1.06
C THR A 105 5.60 5.80 -0.73
N ALA A 106 6.09 4.62 -1.14
CA ALA A 106 7.48 4.21 -1.02
C ALA A 106 8.43 5.18 -1.74
N ASN A 107 8.12 5.50 -2.99
CA ASN A 107 8.89 6.46 -3.79
C ASN A 107 8.81 7.88 -3.22
N ALA A 108 7.64 8.30 -2.77
CA ALA A 108 7.45 9.62 -2.16
C ALA A 108 8.32 9.81 -0.91
N LEU A 109 8.39 8.79 -0.03
CA LEU A 109 9.24 8.82 1.15
C LEU A 109 10.73 8.73 0.81
N LEU A 110 11.12 7.90 -0.18
CA LEU A 110 12.50 7.87 -0.67
C LEU A 110 12.95 9.27 -1.08
N MET A 111 12.19 9.94 -1.95
CA MET A 111 12.52 11.28 -2.43
C MET A 111 12.47 12.35 -1.33
N ARG A 112 11.71 12.12 -0.26
CA ARG A 112 11.65 13.02 0.90
C ARG A 112 12.90 12.94 1.76
N TYR A 113 13.34 11.72 2.08
CA TYR A 113 14.40 11.48 3.06
C TYR A 113 15.78 11.27 2.45
N PHE A 114 15.85 11.01 1.14
CA PHE A 114 17.09 10.79 0.39
C PHE A 114 17.10 11.61 -0.91
N PRO A 115 16.97 12.95 -0.81
CA PRO A 115 16.93 13.83 -1.99
C PRO A 115 18.24 13.84 -2.80
N GLU A 116 19.33 13.31 -2.23
CA GLU A 116 20.64 13.19 -2.88
C GLU A 116 20.76 11.98 -3.82
N VAL A 117 19.74 11.14 -3.94
CA VAL A 117 19.69 10.03 -4.90
C VAL A 117 19.67 10.61 -6.32
N GLU A 118 20.61 10.16 -7.16
CA GLU A 118 20.82 10.70 -8.50
C GLU A 118 19.88 10.06 -9.53
N GLU A 119 19.59 8.75 -9.37
CA GLU A 119 18.72 7.98 -10.26
C GLU A 119 17.80 7.05 -9.49
N VAL A 120 16.51 7.05 -9.81
CA VAL A 120 15.54 6.07 -9.29
C VAL A 120 15.07 5.18 -10.42
N LYS A 121 15.41 3.88 -10.35
CA LYS A 121 14.96 2.87 -11.32
C LYS A 121 13.66 2.25 -10.85
N GLN A 122 12.61 2.42 -11.65
CA GLN A 122 11.31 1.81 -11.37
C GLN A 122 11.33 0.33 -11.80
N MET A 123 10.88 -0.56 -10.93
CA MET A 123 10.77 -1.99 -11.24
C MET A 123 9.73 -2.66 -10.33
N LEU A 124 9.31 -3.86 -10.70
CA LEU A 124 8.36 -4.63 -9.90
C LEU A 124 8.96 -4.88 -8.50
N PHE A 125 8.16 -4.72 -7.46
CA PHE A 125 8.64 -4.79 -6.07
C PHE A 125 9.35 -6.12 -5.74
N SER A 126 8.91 -7.23 -6.33
CA SER A 126 9.52 -8.55 -6.17
C SER A 126 10.93 -8.67 -6.75
N GLU A 127 11.31 -7.82 -7.70
CA GLU A 127 12.62 -7.83 -8.37
C GLU A 127 13.66 -6.97 -7.64
N ILE A 128 13.24 -6.04 -6.78
CA ILE A 128 14.10 -5.04 -6.15
C ILE A 128 15.22 -5.69 -5.33
N ALA A 129 14.90 -6.65 -4.48
CA ALA A 129 15.89 -7.29 -3.62
C ALA A 129 16.99 -7.97 -4.45
N GLU A 130 16.63 -8.64 -5.54
CA GLU A 130 17.57 -9.30 -6.44
C GLU A 130 18.43 -8.29 -7.21
N ALA A 131 17.86 -7.19 -7.69
CA ALA A 131 18.59 -6.12 -8.36
C ALA A 131 19.67 -5.50 -7.44
N VAL A 132 19.35 -5.32 -6.14
CA VAL A 132 20.33 -4.87 -5.14
C VAL A 132 21.42 -5.92 -4.93
N GLU A 133 21.08 -7.20 -4.81
CA GLU A 133 22.04 -8.29 -4.62
C GLU A 133 23.03 -8.41 -5.79
N ARG A 134 22.55 -8.28 -7.03
CA ARG A 134 23.39 -8.30 -8.24
C ARG A 134 24.25 -7.04 -8.39
N GLY A 135 23.88 -5.93 -7.72
CA GLY A 135 24.55 -4.64 -7.86
C GLY A 135 24.12 -3.84 -9.09
N ASP A 136 22.93 -4.11 -9.62
CA ASP A 136 22.30 -3.34 -10.71
C ASP A 136 21.90 -1.92 -10.24
N VAL A 137 21.75 -1.78 -8.90
CA VAL A 137 21.51 -0.54 -8.16
C VAL A 137 22.29 -0.56 -6.83
N ASP A 138 22.55 0.62 -6.26
CA ASP A 138 23.26 0.74 -4.98
C ASP A 138 22.38 0.36 -3.78
N ALA A 139 21.06 0.64 -3.88
CA ALA A 139 20.09 0.35 -2.84
C ALA A 139 18.71 0.09 -3.46
N GLY A 140 17.75 -0.38 -2.63
CA GLY A 140 16.38 -0.60 -3.07
C GLY A 140 15.38 -0.38 -1.94
N VAL A 141 14.18 0.07 -2.28
CA VAL A 141 13.08 0.26 -1.34
C VAL A 141 12.21 -0.98 -1.33
N LEU A 142 12.27 -1.74 -0.25
CA LEU A 142 11.45 -2.93 -0.05
C LEU A 142 10.11 -2.57 0.56
N ILE A 143 9.05 -3.15 -0.01
CA ILE A 143 7.68 -3.08 0.46
C ILE A 143 7.15 -4.48 0.76
N HIS A 144 5.93 -4.58 1.26
CA HIS A 144 5.23 -5.84 1.50
C HIS A 144 6.05 -6.85 2.30
N GLU A 145 6.04 -8.12 1.90
CA GLU A 145 6.76 -9.22 2.53
C GLU A 145 8.29 -9.09 2.46
N GLY A 146 8.83 -8.38 1.48
CA GLY A 146 10.26 -8.16 1.32
C GLY A 146 10.94 -7.65 2.60
N ARG A 147 10.22 -6.87 3.41
CA ARG A 147 10.71 -6.37 4.71
C ARG A 147 10.95 -7.47 5.76
N PHE A 148 10.33 -8.65 5.62
CA PHE A 148 10.46 -9.74 6.58
C PHE A 148 11.57 -10.72 6.21
N VAL A 149 12.00 -10.72 4.95
CA VAL A 149 12.90 -11.74 4.40
C VAL A 149 14.25 -11.20 3.94
N TYR A 150 14.45 -9.86 3.85
CA TYR A 150 15.70 -9.28 3.34
C TYR A 150 16.94 -9.70 4.13
N GLU A 151 16.84 -9.96 5.45
CA GLU A 151 17.97 -10.39 6.27
C GLU A 151 18.47 -11.80 5.90
N ARG A 152 17.59 -12.63 5.30
CA ARG A 152 17.93 -13.95 4.77
C ARG A 152 18.77 -13.85 3.48
N ARG A 153 18.80 -12.66 2.87
CA ARG A 153 19.57 -12.31 1.69
C ARG A 153 20.84 -11.56 2.08
N ASN A 154 21.73 -11.34 1.13
CA ASN A 154 22.95 -10.56 1.38
C ASN A 154 22.69 -9.05 1.45
N LEU A 155 21.64 -8.65 2.17
CA LEU A 155 21.17 -7.27 2.31
C LEU A 155 21.26 -6.79 3.76
N CYS A 156 21.42 -5.47 3.93
CA CYS A 156 21.36 -4.82 5.22
C CYS A 156 20.51 -3.53 5.15
N LEU A 157 19.90 -3.19 6.27
CA LEU A 157 19.09 -1.99 6.41
C LEU A 157 19.96 -0.73 6.33
N VAL A 158 19.55 0.21 5.49
CA VAL A 158 20.08 1.59 5.44
C VAL A 158 19.20 2.49 6.29
N ALA A 159 17.89 2.46 6.04
CA ALA A 159 16.91 3.24 6.78
C ALA A 159 15.53 2.58 6.75
N ASP A 160 14.76 2.75 7.83
CA ASP A 160 13.33 2.52 7.87
C ASP A 160 12.63 3.84 7.57
N LEU A 161 12.06 3.97 6.38
CA LEU A 161 11.42 5.21 5.91
C LEU A 161 10.17 5.54 6.73
N GLY A 162 9.46 4.51 7.22
CA GLY A 162 8.33 4.72 8.11
C GLY A 162 8.74 5.26 9.47
N LYS A 163 9.85 4.76 10.02
CA LYS A 163 10.38 5.28 11.27
C LYS A 163 10.86 6.73 11.15
N LEU A 164 11.42 7.11 9.98
CA LEU A 164 11.76 8.51 9.71
C LEU A 164 10.50 9.39 9.71
N TRP A 165 9.41 8.93 9.05
CA TRP A 165 8.12 9.61 9.07
C TRP A 165 7.54 9.75 10.48
N GLU A 166 7.51 8.66 11.26
CA GLU A 166 6.97 8.64 12.62
C GLU A 166 7.76 9.58 13.54
N ASN A 167 9.09 9.61 13.42
CA ASN A 167 9.94 10.51 14.22
C ASN A 167 9.72 11.99 13.84
N GLU A 168 9.48 12.30 12.57
CA GLU A 168 9.23 13.67 12.12
C GLU A 168 7.84 14.18 12.52
N THR A 169 6.82 13.33 12.36
CA THR A 169 5.41 13.76 12.44
C THR A 169 4.72 13.37 13.74
N ASN A 170 5.25 12.37 14.45
CA ASN A 170 4.60 11.65 15.55
C ASN A 170 3.24 11.02 15.18
N LEU A 171 3.01 10.79 13.87
CA LEU A 171 1.80 10.19 13.33
C LEU A 171 2.09 8.82 12.72
N PRO A 172 1.10 7.91 12.65
CA PRO A 172 1.24 6.67 11.91
C PRO A 172 1.45 6.96 10.42
N LEU A 173 2.06 6.02 9.70
CA LEU A 173 2.34 6.20 8.27
C LEU A 173 1.16 5.72 7.41
N PRO A 174 0.55 6.59 6.59
CA PRO A 174 -0.41 6.19 5.57
C PRO A 174 0.32 5.58 4.37
N LEU A 175 0.02 4.31 4.05
CA LEU A 175 0.64 3.59 2.93
C LEU A 175 -0.29 3.54 1.73
N GLY A 176 -1.49 3.01 1.91
CA GLY A 176 -2.46 2.85 0.86
C GLY A 176 -3.90 2.98 1.35
N ALA A 177 -4.79 3.32 0.43
CA ALA A 177 -6.21 3.56 0.68
C ALA A 177 -7.09 2.84 -0.33
N ILE A 178 -8.38 2.77 -0.03
CA ILE A 178 -9.41 2.45 -1.01
C ILE A 178 -10.07 3.75 -1.44
N ILE A 179 -10.21 3.93 -2.75
CA ILE A 179 -10.91 5.06 -3.36
C ILE A 179 -12.08 4.58 -4.21
N VAL A 180 -13.04 5.46 -4.39
CA VAL A 180 -14.24 5.23 -5.19
C VAL A 180 -14.52 6.43 -6.09
N LYS A 181 -14.99 6.21 -7.32
CA LYS A 181 -15.39 7.29 -8.24
C LYS A 181 -16.46 8.18 -7.63
N ARG A 182 -16.28 9.50 -7.73
CA ARG A 182 -17.25 10.50 -7.23
C ARG A 182 -18.57 10.51 -7.97
N GLU A 183 -18.63 9.97 -9.19
CA GLU A 183 -19.87 9.85 -9.98
C GLU A 183 -20.84 8.79 -9.45
N ILE A 184 -20.37 7.88 -8.58
CA ILE A 184 -21.22 6.89 -7.90
C ILE A 184 -22.01 7.61 -6.82
N ASP A 185 -23.30 7.27 -6.70
CA ASP A 185 -24.17 7.93 -5.73
C ASP A 185 -23.77 7.71 -4.27
N GLU A 186 -23.97 8.71 -3.41
CA GLU A 186 -23.54 8.74 -2.01
C GLU A 186 -24.05 7.56 -1.18
N ASN A 187 -25.28 7.10 -1.45
CA ASN A 187 -25.85 5.97 -0.72
C ASN A 187 -25.10 4.65 -1.08
N THR A 188 -24.77 4.47 -2.34
CA THR A 188 -23.98 3.34 -2.82
C THR A 188 -22.57 3.37 -2.24
N ILE A 189 -21.91 4.53 -2.24
CA ILE A 189 -20.58 4.71 -1.64
C ILE A 189 -20.63 4.37 -0.15
N SER A 190 -21.56 4.94 0.61
CA SER A 190 -21.69 4.69 2.05
C SER A 190 -22.01 3.23 2.37
N LYS A 191 -22.83 2.57 1.55
CA LYS A 191 -23.11 1.13 1.70
C LYS A 191 -21.87 0.29 1.46
N PHE A 192 -21.07 0.62 0.44
CA PHE A 192 -19.84 -0.11 0.13
C PHE A 192 -18.81 0.06 1.23
N ASP A 193 -18.58 1.29 1.71
CA ASP A 193 -17.64 1.59 2.80
C ASP A 193 -18.01 0.83 4.08
N ASN A 194 -19.28 0.89 4.49
CA ASN A 194 -19.77 0.10 5.62
C ASN A 194 -19.62 -1.42 5.41
N LEU A 195 -19.77 -1.90 4.18
CA LEU A 195 -19.63 -3.32 3.86
C LEU A 195 -18.17 -3.75 3.93
N LEU A 196 -17.24 -2.92 3.44
CA LEU A 196 -15.80 -3.18 3.55
C LEU A 196 -15.36 -3.21 5.02
N SER A 197 -15.79 -2.24 5.83
CA SER A 197 -15.55 -2.26 7.29
C SER A 197 -16.05 -3.56 7.94
N LYS A 198 -17.24 -4.03 7.55
CA LYS A 198 -17.79 -5.32 8.03
C LYS A 198 -16.96 -6.51 7.53
N SER A 199 -16.45 -6.47 6.29
CA SER A 199 -15.60 -7.52 5.73
C SER A 199 -14.31 -7.67 6.54
N VAL A 200 -13.67 -6.55 6.87
CA VAL A 200 -12.46 -6.53 7.71
C VAL A 200 -12.74 -7.11 9.10
N ARG A 201 -13.83 -6.69 9.75
CA ARG A 201 -14.23 -7.23 11.07
C ARG A 201 -14.51 -8.73 11.01
N PHE A 202 -15.24 -9.19 9.99
CA PHE A 202 -15.51 -10.60 9.79
C PHE A 202 -14.22 -11.42 9.65
N ALA A 203 -13.25 -10.91 8.88
CA ALA A 203 -11.97 -11.57 8.71
C ALA A 203 -11.19 -11.67 10.03
N PHE A 204 -11.20 -10.63 10.88
CA PHE A 204 -10.60 -10.70 12.22
C PHE A 204 -11.29 -11.72 13.14
N GLU A 205 -12.61 -11.79 13.08
CA GLU A 205 -13.39 -12.74 13.89
C GLU A 205 -13.23 -14.19 13.39
N ASN A 206 -12.94 -14.37 12.09
CA ASN A 206 -12.90 -15.67 11.42
C ASN A 206 -11.63 -15.86 10.55
N PRO A 207 -10.40 -15.67 11.09
CA PRO A 207 -9.18 -15.59 10.26
C PRO A 207 -8.90 -16.86 9.46
N LEU A 208 -9.32 -18.04 9.97
CA LEU A 208 -9.13 -19.32 9.27
C LEU A 208 -9.98 -19.42 7.99
N LEU A 209 -11.11 -18.72 7.92
CA LEU A 209 -11.97 -18.78 6.73
C LEU A 209 -11.34 -18.05 5.55
N SER A 210 -10.54 -17.00 5.80
CA SER A 210 -9.86 -16.22 4.75
C SER A 210 -8.55 -16.85 4.29
N ARG A 211 -8.00 -17.83 5.03
CA ARG A 211 -6.65 -18.38 4.81
C ARG A 211 -6.43 -18.91 3.41
N ASP A 212 -7.34 -19.73 2.90
CA ASP A 212 -7.20 -20.36 1.58
C ASP A 212 -7.27 -19.31 0.47
N PHE A 213 -8.18 -18.35 0.60
CA PHE A 213 -8.30 -17.25 -0.36
C PHE A 213 -7.06 -16.36 -0.37
N VAL A 214 -6.51 -16.01 0.79
CA VAL A 214 -5.26 -15.25 0.91
C VAL A 214 -4.11 -16.01 0.26
N LYS A 215 -3.94 -17.29 0.58
CA LYS A 215 -2.87 -18.13 0.01
C LYS A 215 -2.96 -18.30 -1.51
N GLN A 216 -4.16 -18.37 -2.04
CA GLN A 216 -4.37 -18.49 -3.49
C GLN A 216 -3.81 -17.29 -4.26
N HIS A 217 -3.74 -16.11 -3.63
CA HIS A 217 -3.33 -14.85 -4.26
C HIS A 217 -1.93 -14.39 -3.83
N ALA A 218 -1.46 -14.81 -2.66
CA ALA A 218 -0.18 -14.39 -2.11
C ALA A 218 1.01 -14.86 -2.96
N GLN A 219 2.00 -13.99 -3.13
CA GLN A 219 3.28 -14.36 -3.77
C GLN A 219 4.17 -15.16 -2.83
N GLU A 220 4.20 -14.79 -1.54
CA GLU A 220 4.89 -15.54 -0.49
C GLU A 220 3.92 -16.56 0.14
N LEU A 221 4.35 -17.82 0.21
CA LEU A 221 3.50 -18.92 0.65
C LEU A 221 3.79 -19.42 2.07
N GLU A 222 4.86 -18.91 2.73
CA GLU A 222 5.14 -19.25 4.11
C GLU A 222 4.08 -18.65 5.03
N ASP A 223 3.37 -19.49 5.79
CA ASP A 223 2.25 -19.08 6.65
C ASP A 223 2.64 -18.00 7.66
N ASP A 224 3.82 -18.11 8.27
CA ASP A 224 4.32 -17.12 9.24
C ASP A 224 4.60 -15.76 8.61
N VAL A 225 4.98 -15.69 7.35
CA VAL A 225 5.18 -14.43 6.61
C VAL A 225 3.83 -13.81 6.28
N ILE A 226 2.87 -14.61 5.82
CA ILE A 226 1.49 -14.15 5.54
C ILE A 226 0.85 -13.58 6.82
N GLU A 227 0.94 -14.30 7.95
CA GLU A 227 0.38 -13.85 9.23
C GLU A 227 1.03 -12.55 9.73
N LYS A 228 2.35 -12.44 9.63
CA LYS A 228 3.09 -11.21 9.95
C LYS A 228 2.66 -10.05 9.06
N HIS A 229 2.47 -10.31 7.77
CA HIS A 229 2.00 -9.29 6.81
C HIS A 229 0.61 -8.80 7.20
N ILE A 230 -0.35 -9.70 7.41
CA ILE A 230 -1.70 -9.32 7.83
C ILE A 230 -1.67 -8.54 9.14
N SER A 231 -0.98 -9.05 10.17
CA SER A 231 -0.90 -8.40 11.49
C SER A 231 -0.28 -7.01 11.44
N LEU A 232 0.61 -6.74 10.49
CA LEU A 232 1.28 -5.46 10.36
C LEU A 232 0.45 -4.42 9.59
N PHE A 233 -0.29 -4.87 8.56
CA PHE A 233 -0.94 -3.96 7.61
C PHE A 233 -2.46 -3.89 7.76
N VAL A 234 -3.10 -4.85 8.46
CA VAL A 234 -4.54 -4.84 8.74
C VAL A 234 -4.75 -4.61 10.23
N ASN A 235 -5.43 -3.53 10.58
CA ASN A 235 -5.61 -3.09 11.97
C ASN A 235 -6.87 -2.21 12.10
N ASP A 236 -7.02 -1.51 13.22
CA ASP A 236 -8.17 -0.63 13.47
C ASP A 236 -8.33 0.47 12.41
N TYR A 237 -7.22 0.99 11.85
CA TYR A 237 -7.27 1.96 10.75
C TYR A 237 -7.79 1.34 9.44
N THR A 238 -7.71 0.02 9.27
CA THR A 238 -8.32 -0.67 8.13
C THR A 238 -9.83 -0.77 8.28
N ILE A 239 -10.33 -0.79 9.52
CA ILE A 239 -11.77 -0.77 9.81
C ILE A 239 -12.34 0.63 9.61
N SER A 240 -11.64 1.65 10.11
CA SER A 240 -11.97 3.08 10.01
C SER A 240 -10.72 3.91 10.32
N LEU A 241 -10.48 4.95 9.54
CA LEU A 241 -9.33 5.85 9.75
C LEU A 241 -9.33 6.50 11.14
N GLY A 242 -10.49 6.85 11.64
CA GLY A 242 -10.62 7.59 12.88
C GLY A 242 -9.92 8.96 12.82
N GLU A 243 -9.84 9.64 13.95
CA GLU A 243 -9.27 11.00 14.03
C GLU A 243 -7.75 11.02 13.79
N GLU A 244 -6.99 10.09 14.40
CA GLU A 244 -5.53 10.04 14.25
C GLU A 244 -5.14 9.66 12.83
N GLY A 245 -5.82 8.67 12.23
CA GLY A 245 -5.59 8.28 10.84
C GLY A 245 -5.92 9.41 9.86
N GLY A 246 -7.01 10.13 10.08
CA GLY A 246 -7.37 11.32 9.29
C GLY A 246 -6.27 12.37 9.30
N ARG A 247 -5.76 12.73 10.48
CA ARG A 247 -4.62 13.68 10.62
C ARG A 247 -3.35 13.19 9.94
N ALA A 248 -3.07 11.90 10.01
CA ALA A 248 -1.91 11.33 9.34
C ALA A 248 -2.02 11.43 7.81
N VAL A 249 -3.20 11.15 7.27
CA VAL A 249 -3.49 11.28 5.84
C VAL A 249 -3.36 12.73 5.40
N GLU A 250 -3.99 13.68 6.10
CA GLU A 250 -3.88 15.12 5.80
C GLU A 250 -2.41 15.56 5.75
N ARG A 251 -1.61 15.17 6.76
CA ARG A 251 -0.19 15.52 6.83
C ARG A 251 0.61 14.99 5.63
N LEU A 252 0.33 13.76 5.19
CA LEU A 252 0.99 13.18 4.01
C LEU A 252 0.59 13.91 2.73
N LEU A 253 -0.70 14.19 2.55
CA LEU A 253 -1.21 14.88 1.35
C LEU A 253 -0.72 16.32 1.25
N GLU A 254 -0.58 17.05 2.37
CA GLU A 254 0.04 18.37 2.40
C GLU A 254 1.49 18.34 1.93
N ALA A 255 2.26 17.35 2.41
CA ALA A 255 3.65 17.18 2.04
C ALA A 255 3.82 16.91 0.53
N GLU A 256 2.96 16.07 -0.05
CA GLU A 256 2.97 15.77 -1.48
C GLU A 256 2.48 16.94 -2.35
N SER A 257 1.49 17.69 -1.89
CA SER A 257 0.99 18.89 -2.59
C SER A 257 2.00 20.03 -2.58
N GLY A 258 2.78 20.18 -1.50
CA GLY A 258 3.84 21.20 -1.37
C GLY A 258 4.99 20.99 -2.35
N LYS A 259 5.44 19.74 -2.55
CA LYS A 259 6.50 19.39 -3.52
C LYS A 259 6.14 19.78 -4.95
N ARG A 260 4.91 19.55 -5.36
CA ARG A 260 4.44 19.84 -6.72
C ARG A 260 4.35 21.33 -7.06
N ARG A 261 4.19 22.21 -6.04
CA ARG A 261 4.22 23.66 -6.24
C ARG A 261 5.62 24.22 -6.47
N THR A 262 6.65 23.46 -6.12
CA THR A 262 8.06 23.85 -6.32
C THR A 262 8.66 23.28 -7.59
N GLU A 263 7.99 22.32 -8.26
CA GLU A 263 8.44 21.71 -9.51
C GLU A 263 7.79 22.34 -10.78
N ASN A 264 6.83 23.27 -10.62
CA ASN A 264 6.18 24.06 -11.67
C ASN A 264 6.65 25.53 -11.58
#